data_c88a8053299c4dbf34d338c9bc5afc1c
#
_entry.id   c88a8053299c4dbf34d338c9bc5afc1c
#
_cell.length_a   1.000
_cell.length_b   1.000
_cell.length_c   1.000
_cell.angle_alpha   90.00
_cell.angle_beta   90.00
_cell.angle_gamma   90.00
#
_symmetry.space_group_name_H-M   'P 1'
#
loop_
_entity.id
_entity.type
_entity.pdbx_description
1 polymer ?
#
loop_
_entity_poly.entity_id
_entity_poly.type
_entity_poly.pdbx_seq_one_letter_code
_entity_poly.pdbx_strand_id
1 'polypeptide(L)'
;LEQRYESENRILDAVARGDEEAAIEAMHQHSRFTYGGRFEGTLYQQKNKMIVLNTLLRKAIEPSKVHPYYIDAISSKYSRIIEEANEVPNEMMWQMTRDYCAYVRRYSLKEYSPAVQKVMNYVNLNVAEPLTLKSLAAMCFISPSYLSALFKQETGSTLIDYINTQRVNRAAQLLVQNNHTIAAVAEEVGILDVNLSLIHISEPTRH
;
A
#
# COMPACT_ATOMS: atom_id res chain seq x y z
N LEU A 1 29.15 10.83 -12.70
CA LEU A 1 28.77 10.07 -11.51
C LEU A 1 27.69 10.84 -10.74
N GLU A 2 27.88 12.13 -10.43
CA GLU A 2 26.95 12.98 -9.71
C GLU A 2 25.56 13.02 -10.36
N GLN A 3 25.45 13.27 -11.64
CA GLN A 3 24.18 13.29 -12.39
C GLN A 3 23.40 11.97 -12.28
N ARG A 4 24.08 10.84 -12.17
CA ARG A 4 23.45 9.54 -11.99
C ARG A 4 22.80 9.44 -10.60
N TYR A 5 23.51 9.84 -9.54
CA TYR A 5 22.96 9.86 -8.19
C TYR A 5 21.83 10.86 -8.02
N GLU A 6 21.94 12.04 -8.65
CA GLU A 6 20.86 13.02 -8.64
C GLU A 6 19.58 12.47 -9.32
N SER A 7 19.72 11.79 -10.46
CA SER A 7 18.56 11.22 -11.15
C SER A 7 17.94 10.06 -10.35
N GLU A 8 18.75 9.24 -9.67
CA GLU A 8 18.27 8.21 -8.77
C GLU A 8 17.49 8.80 -7.59
N ASN A 9 18.03 9.82 -6.93
CA ASN A 9 17.35 10.50 -5.83
C ASN A 9 16.01 11.12 -6.26
N ARG A 10 15.93 11.70 -7.48
CA ARG A 10 14.66 12.23 -8.01
C ARG A 10 13.58 11.13 -8.13
N ILE A 11 13.97 9.93 -8.59
CA ILE A 11 13.05 8.79 -8.64
C ILE A 11 12.54 8.47 -7.24
N LEU A 12 13.46 8.29 -6.28
CA LEU A 12 13.12 7.90 -4.92
C LEU A 12 12.25 8.95 -4.22
N ASP A 13 12.55 10.25 -4.41
CA ASP A 13 11.76 11.35 -3.87
C ASP A 13 10.35 11.42 -4.47
N ALA A 14 10.21 11.19 -5.78
CA ALA A 14 8.90 11.15 -6.43
C ALA A 14 8.06 9.97 -5.92
N VAL A 15 8.67 8.78 -5.80
CA VAL A 15 8.02 7.60 -5.23
C VAL A 15 7.61 7.82 -3.78
N ALA A 16 8.46 8.46 -2.95
CA ALA A 16 8.13 8.78 -1.57
C ALA A 16 6.92 9.72 -1.43
N ARG A 17 6.65 10.54 -2.44
CA ARG A 17 5.44 11.38 -2.52
C ARG A 17 4.23 10.69 -3.18
N GLY A 18 4.42 9.49 -3.73
CA GLY A 18 3.41 8.82 -4.53
C GLY A 18 3.15 9.49 -5.89
N ASP A 19 4.05 10.33 -6.35
CA ASP A 19 3.98 11.06 -7.62
C ASP A 19 4.46 10.15 -8.75
N GLU A 20 3.51 9.46 -9.37
CA GLU A 20 3.78 8.48 -10.42
C GLU A 20 4.36 9.12 -11.68
N GLU A 21 3.82 10.27 -12.08
CA GLU A 21 4.23 10.96 -13.31
C GLU A 21 5.69 11.42 -13.18
N ALA A 22 6.03 12.10 -12.09
CA ALA A 22 7.39 12.53 -11.82
C ALA A 22 8.37 11.35 -11.66
N ALA A 23 7.94 10.24 -11.03
CA ALA A 23 8.77 9.06 -10.88
C ALA A 23 9.10 8.42 -12.22
N ILE A 24 8.12 8.25 -13.10
CA ILE A 24 8.29 7.67 -14.44
C ILE A 24 9.16 8.58 -15.32
N GLU A 25 8.95 9.89 -15.28
CA GLU A 25 9.79 10.82 -16.02
C GLU A 25 11.25 10.79 -15.54
N ALA A 26 11.48 10.80 -14.23
CA ALA A 26 12.82 10.68 -13.66
C ALA A 26 13.50 9.36 -14.05
N MET A 27 12.75 8.25 -14.12
CA MET A 27 13.26 6.97 -14.60
C MET A 27 13.65 7.01 -16.08
N HIS A 28 12.84 7.66 -16.93
CA HIS A 28 13.21 7.86 -18.34
C HIS A 28 14.51 8.66 -18.49
N GLN A 29 14.68 9.70 -17.69
CA GLN A 29 15.93 10.46 -17.68
C GLN A 29 17.11 9.62 -17.18
N HIS A 30 16.93 8.86 -16.09
CA HIS A 30 17.95 7.98 -15.53
C HIS A 30 18.37 6.87 -16.52
N SER A 31 17.44 6.29 -17.25
CA SER A 31 17.74 5.23 -18.23
C SER A 31 18.67 5.68 -19.35
N ARG A 32 18.60 6.97 -19.75
CA ARG A 32 19.48 7.56 -20.76
C ARG A 32 20.94 7.59 -20.29
N PHE A 33 21.17 7.78 -18.99
CA PHE A 33 22.53 7.86 -18.43
C PHE A 33 23.13 6.50 -18.09
N THR A 34 22.29 5.48 -17.84
CA THR A 34 22.76 4.23 -17.24
C THR A 34 22.85 3.07 -18.22
N TYR A 35 21.95 3.00 -19.22
CA TYR A 35 21.79 1.77 -20.01
C TYR A 35 21.59 1.97 -21.52
N GLY A 36 21.72 3.17 -22.05
CA GLY A 36 21.44 3.41 -23.48
C GLY A 36 20.05 2.92 -23.92
N GLY A 37 19.10 2.78 -22.98
CA GLY A 37 17.72 2.37 -23.22
C GLY A 37 17.47 0.85 -23.29
N ARG A 38 18.48 0.00 -23.01
CA ARG A 38 18.31 -1.46 -23.02
C ARG A 38 18.74 -2.12 -21.71
N PHE A 39 17.95 -3.07 -21.22
CA PHE A 39 18.32 -4.00 -20.17
C PHE A 39 19.24 -5.07 -20.79
N GLU A 40 20.52 -4.73 -20.94
CA GLU A 40 21.52 -5.69 -21.41
C GLU A 40 22.04 -6.54 -20.24
N GLY A 41 22.32 -7.81 -20.52
CA GLY A 41 22.90 -8.75 -19.59
C GLY A 41 22.16 -10.08 -19.51
N THR A 42 22.74 -11.00 -18.77
CA THR A 42 22.12 -12.31 -18.48
C THR A 42 20.85 -12.13 -17.65
N LEU A 43 19.96 -13.13 -17.67
CA LEU A 43 18.77 -13.16 -16.81
C LEU A 43 19.12 -12.91 -15.33
N TYR A 44 20.21 -13.50 -14.87
CA TYR A 44 20.73 -13.31 -13.50
C TYR A 44 21.05 -11.83 -13.21
N GLN A 45 21.74 -11.16 -14.13
CA GLN A 45 22.08 -9.73 -13.98
C GLN A 45 20.84 -8.85 -14.02
N GLN A 46 19.86 -9.18 -14.85
CA GLN A 46 18.59 -8.46 -14.93
C GLN A 46 17.79 -8.62 -13.62
N LYS A 47 17.69 -9.83 -13.08
CA LYS A 47 17.05 -10.09 -11.77
C LYS A 47 17.73 -9.30 -10.63
N ASN A 48 19.07 -9.30 -10.60
CA ASN A 48 19.81 -8.54 -9.59
C ASN A 48 19.50 -7.03 -9.65
N LYS A 49 19.39 -6.45 -10.84
CA LYS A 49 18.98 -5.05 -11.00
C LYS A 49 17.57 -4.79 -10.45
N MET A 50 16.63 -5.72 -10.67
CA MET A 50 15.28 -5.61 -10.13
C MET A 50 15.25 -5.74 -8.62
N ILE A 51 16.06 -6.62 -8.02
CA ILE A 51 16.19 -6.76 -6.56
C ILE A 51 16.73 -5.47 -5.94
N VAL A 52 17.75 -4.87 -6.57
CA VAL A 52 18.28 -3.56 -6.11
C VAL A 52 17.22 -2.49 -6.19
N LEU A 53 16.50 -2.38 -7.31
CA LEU A 53 15.41 -1.41 -7.46
C LEU A 53 14.32 -1.62 -6.41
N ASN A 54 13.84 -2.85 -6.23
CA ASN A 54 12.84 -3.20 -5.20
C ASN A 54 13.29 -2.75 -3.80
N THR A 55 14.58 -2.96 -3.48
CA THR A 55 15.15 -2.55 -2.19
C THR A 55 15.18 -1.03 -2.03
N LEU A 56 15.60 -0.30 -3.08
CA LEU A 56 15.64 1.16 -3.07
C LEU A 56 14.22 1.77 -2.94
N LEU A 57 13.26 1.27 -3.71
CA LEU A 57 11.87 1.71 -3.65
C LEU A 57 11.24 1.45 -2.27
N ARG A 58 11.51 0.28 -1.69
CA ARG A 58 11.10 -0.05 -0.31
C ARG A 58 11.63 0.99 0.69
N LYS A 59 12.91 1.34 0.58
CA LYS A 59 13.53 2.35 1.46
C LYS A 59 12.98 3.76 1.21
N ALA A 60 12.69 4.11 -0.02
CA ALA A 60 12.16 5.41 -0.38
C ALA A 60 10.80 5.70 0.26
N ILE A 61 9.94 4.69 0.43
CA ILE A 61 8.59 4.89 0.98
C ILE A 61 8.51 4.86 2.52
N GLU A 62 9.58 4.48 3.23
CA GLU A 62 9.60 4.49 4.70
C GLU A 62 9.25 5.87 5.30
N PRO A 63 9.81 7.01 4.81
CA PRO A 63 9.48 8.33 5.34
C PRO A 63 8.03 8.78 5.09
N SER A 64 7.31 8.10 4.21
CA SER A 64 5.94 8.43 3.80
C SER A 64 4.88 7.98 4.80
N LYS A 65 5.29 7.47 5.98
CA LYS A 65 4.37 6.98 7.03
C LYS A 65 3.46 5.83 6.55
N VAL A 66 3.88 5.11 5.53
CA VAL A 66 3.27 3.82 5.17
C VAL A 66 3.64 2.80 6.23
N HIS A 67 2.64 2.05 6.74
CA HIS A 67 2.93 1.06 7.79
C HIS A 67 3.84 -0.05 7.25
N PRO A 68 4.83 -0.53 8.04
CA PRO A 68 5.79 -1.56 7.62
C PRO A 68 5.16 -2.83 7.02
N TYR A 69 3.99 -3.22 7.48
CA TYR A 69 3.23 -4.35 6.91
C TYR A 69 2.97 -4.18 5.41
N TYR A 70 2.54 -2.98 4.96
CA TYR A 70 2.28 -2.72 3.54
C TYR A 70 3.57 -2.58 2.74
N ILE A 71 4.61 -2.02 3.35
CA ILE A 71 5.94 -1.93 2.75
C ILE A 71 6.48 -3.34 2.48
N ASP A 72 6.36 -4.23 3.46
CA ASP A 72 6.78 -5.63 3.32
C ASP A 72 5.94 -6.38 2.30
N ALA A 73 4.63 -6.18 2.31
CA ALA A 73 3.71 -6.84 1.37
C ALA A 73 4.05 -6.54 -0.10
N ILE A 74 4.30 -5.27 -0.46
CA ILE A 74 4.67 -4.91 -1.84
C ILE A 74 6.08 -5.41 -2.18
N SER A 75 7.03 -5.29 -1.25
CA SER A 75 8.42 -5.74 -1.46
C SER A 75 8.48 -7.25 -1.67
N SER A 76 7.77 -8.02 -0.86
CA SER A 76 7.69 -9.50 -0.98
C SER A 76 6.95 -9.94 -2.26
N LYS A 77 5.90 -9.21 -2.67
CA LYS A 77 5.24 -9.43 -3.97
C LYS A 77 6.25 -9.38 -5.11
N TYR A 78 7.04 -8.31 -5.17
CA TYR A 78 8.01 -8.15 -6.26
C TYR A 78 9.21 -9.08 -6.13
N SER A 79 9.65 -9.42 -4.92
CA SER A 79 10.70 -10.43 -4.72
C SER A 79 10.31 -11.76 -5.33
N ARG A 80 9.06 -12.21 -5.13
CA ARG A 80 8.53 -13.45 -5.72
C ARG A 80 8.41 -13.37 -7.24
N ILE A 81 7.86 -12.28 -7.77
CA ILE A 81 7.74 -12.07 -9.22
C ILE A 81 9.12 -12.15 -9.88
N ILE A 82 10.14 -11.52 -9.29
CA ILE A 82 11.51 -11.53 -9.82
C ILE A 82 12.12 -12.94 -9.73
N GLU A 83 11.91 -13.64 -8.62
CA GLU A 83 12.44 -14.99 -8.41
C GLU A 83 11.87 -15.97 -9.43
N GLU A 84 10.57 -15.97 -9.67
CA GLU A 84 9.86 -16.87 -10.57
C GLU A 84 10.00 -16.50 -12.05
N ALA A 85 10.48 -15.29 -12.39
CA ALA A 85 10.57 -14.80 -13.75
C ALA A 85 11.56 -15.63 -14.60
N ASN A 86 11.14 -16.04 -15.78
CA ASN A 86 12.01 -16.63 -16.81
C ASN A 86 12.62 -15.58 -17.74
N GLU A 87 12.07 -14.36 -17.73
CA GLU A 87 12.55 -13.17 -18.44
C GLU A 87 12.23 -11.93 -17.61
N VAL A 88 12.98 -10.86 -17.79
CA VAL A 88 12.76 -9.58 -17.10
C VAL A 88 12.48 -8.49 -18.14
N PRO A 89 11.21 -8.29 -18.53
CA PRO A 89 10.86 -7.24 -19.47
C PRO A 89 11.06 -5.85 -18.83
N ASN A 90 11.43 -4.88 -19.67
CA ASN A 90 11.58 -3.48 -19.21
C ASN A 90 10.33 -2.96 -18.48
N GLU A 91 9.15 -3.41 -18.90
CA GLU A 91 7.87 -3.02 -18.29
C GLU A 91 7.77 -3.40 -16.80
N MET A 92 8.45 -4.47 -16.37
CA MET A 92 8.46 -4.87 -14.95
C MET A 92 9.01 -3.75 -14.05
N MET A 93 10.05 -3.05 -14.50
CA MET A 93 10.64 -1.91 -13.76
C MET A 93 9.66 -0.75 -13.62
N TRP A 94 8.98 -0.40 -14.72
CA TRP A 94 7.98 0.67 -14.74
C TRP A 94 6.78 0.31 -13.87
N GLN A 95 6.27 -0.92 -14.01
CA GLN A 95 5.12 -1.37 -13.22
C GLN A 95 5.44 -1.43 -11.73
N MET A 96 6.62 -1.91 -11.34
CA MET A 96 7.06 -1.89 -9.95
C MET A 96 7.03 -0.46 -9.38
N THR A 97 7.59 0.50 -10.10
CA THR A 97 7.64 1.90 -9.65
C THR A 97 6.24 2.50 -9.52
N ARG A 98 5.34 2.26 -10.50
CA ARG A 98 3.92 2.67 -10.42
C ARG A 98 3.21 2.08 -9.20
N ASP A 99 3.40 0.78 -8.96
CA ASP A 99 2.78 0.11 -7.83
C ASP A 99 3.26 0.69 -6.48
N TYR A 100 4.56 0.99 -6.34
CA TYR A 100 5.08 1.66 -5.14
C TYR A 100 4.48 3.06 -4.95
N CYS A 101 4.35 3.86 -6.00
CA CYS A 101 3.65 5.15 -5.94
C CYS A 101 2.18 4.98 -5.51
N ALA A 102 1.48 4.00 -6.09
CA ALA A 102 0.10 3.68 -5.73
C ALA A 102 -0.04 3.25 -4.26
N TYR A 103 0.93 2.49 -3.74
CA TYR A 103 0.95 2.11 -2.32
C TYR A 103 1.13 3.32 -1.40
N VAL A 104 2.00 4.27 -1.76
CA VAL A 104 2.15 5.52 -1.00
C VAL A 104 0.83 6.30 -1.01
N ARG A 105 0.22 6.52 -2.18
CA ARG A 105 -1.07 7.21 -2.28
C ARG A 105 -2.17 6.56 -1.45
N ARG A 106 -2.19 5.24 -1.39
CA ARG A 106 -3.25 4.48 -0.72
C ARG A 106 -3.03 4.33 0.79
N TYR A 107 -1.78 4.18 1.23
CA TYR A 107 -1.46 3.76 2.60
C TYR A 107 -0.62 4.76 3.38
N SER A 108 -0.24 5.90 2.79
CA SER A 108 0.44 6.97 3.53
C SER A 108 -0.52 7.61 4.52
N LEU A 109 -0.05 7.72 5.75
CA LEU A 109 -0.78 8.38 6.84
C LEU A 109 -0.19 9.75 7.18
N LYS A 110 0.68 10.29 6.31
CA LYS A 110 1.46 11.51 6.58
C LYS A 110 0.58 12.74 6.83
N GLU A 111 -0.58 12.81 6.16
CA GLU A 111 -1.51 13.93 6.23
C GLU A 111 -2.40 13.92 7.50
N TYR A 112 -2.42 12.80 8.25
CA TYR A 112 -3.28 12.64 9.41
C TYR A 112 -2.57 12.94 10.72
N SER A 113 -3.33 13.38 11.73
CA SER A 113 -2.83 13.59 13.08
C SER A 113 -2.33 12.28 13.71
N PRO A 114 -1.44 12.35 14.72
CA PRO A 114 -0.89 11.15 15.38
C PRO A 114 -1.97 10.22 15.96
N ALA A 115 -3.08 10.77 16.44
CA ALA A 115 -4.20 10.00 16.97
C ALA A 115 -4.90 9.20 15.85
N VAL A 116 -5.20 9.86 14.72
CA VAL A 116 -5.83 9.21 13.56
C VAL A 116 -4.88 8.18 12.94
N GLN A 117 -3.58 8.51 12.77
CA GLN A 117 -2.57 7.54 12.31
C GLN A 117 -2.55 6.28 13.17
N LYS A 118 -2.54 6.45 14.51
CA LYS A 118 -2.51 5.34 15.47
C LYS A 118 -3.76 4.46 15.35
N VAL A 119 -4.94 5.08 15.23
CA VAL A 119 -6.21 4.36 15.05
C VAL A 119 -6.24 3.60 13.73
N MET A 120 -5.89 4.26 12.62
CA MET A 120 -5.88 3.62 11.30
C MET A 120 -4.91 2.42 11.24
N ASN A 121 -3.70 2.59 11.79
CA ASN A 121 -2.73 1.49 11.89
C ASN A 121 -3.27 0.33 12.71
N TYR A 122 -3.87 0.62 13.88
CA TYR A 122 -4.42 -0.42 14.73
C TYR A 122 -5.57 -1.17 14.05
N VAL A 123 -6.52 -0.46 13.42
CA VAL A 123 -7.63 -1.05 12.66
C VAL A 123 -7.10 -1.95 11.54
N ASN A 124 -6.15 -1.47 10.75
CA ASN A 124 -5.61 -2.21 9.61
C ASN A 124 -4.92 -3.52 10.00
N LEU A 125 -4.32 -3.57 11.18
CA LEU A 125 -3.63 -4.76 11.68
C LEU A 125 -4.55 -5.73 12.44
N ASN A 126 -5.69 -5.24 12.94
CA ASN A 126 -6.55 -5.98 13.86
C ASN A 126 -8.01 -6.02 13.37
N VAL A 127 -8.23 -6.11 12.05
CA VAL A 127 -9.58 -6.03 11.44
C VAL A 127 -10.55 -7.10 11.97
N ALA A 128 -10.03 -8.27 12.38
CA ALA A 128 -10.81 -9.38 12.92
C ALA A 128 -11.31 -9.13 14.34
N GLU A 129 -10.67 -8.23 15.08
CA GLU A 129 -10.98 -8.00 16.48
C GLU A 129 -12.23 -7.13 16.70
N PRO A 130 -12.83 -7.18 17.91
CA PRO A 130 -13.93 -6.30 18.28
C PRO A 130 -13.42 -4.85 18.41
N LEU A 131 -13.52 -4.08 17.33
CA LEU A 131 -13.08 -2.69 17.26
C LEU A 131 -14.24 -1.77 17.65
N THR A 132 -14.13 -1.08 18.80
CA THR A 132 -15.13 -0.12 19.26
C THR A 132 -14.54 1.29 19.32
N LEU A 133 -15.39 2.29 19.08
CA LEU A 133 -14.99 3.69 19.24
C LEU A 133 -14.39 3.96 20.64
N LYS A 134 -14.97 3.33 21.68
CA LYS A 134 -14.52 3.48 23.07
C LYS A 134 -13.11 2.92 23.27
N SER A 135 -12.83 1.72 22.79
CA SER A 135 -11.49 1.09 22.94
C SER A 135 -10.41 1.85 22.16
N LEU A 136 -10.73 2.28 20.93
CA LEU A 136 -9.81 3.04 20.08
C LEU A 136 -9.52 4.45 20.64
N ALA A 137 -10.52 5.11 21.20
CA ALA A 137 -10.34 6.42 21.88
C ALA A 137 -9.48 6.29 23.15
N ALA A 138 -9.72 5.24 23.95
CA ALA A 138 -8.91 4.95 25.13
C ALA A 138 -7.43 4.71 24.77
N MET A 139 -7.16 3.98 23.69
CA MET A 139 -5.80 3.75 23.19
C MET A 139 -5.08 5.07 22.84
N CYS A 140 -5.81 6.10 22.42
CA CYS A 140 -5.28 7.42 22.08
C CYS A 140 -5.33 8.41 23.25
N PHE A 141 -5.84 8.03 24.42
CA PHE A 141 -6.03 8.90 25.59
C PHE A 141 -6.94 10.11 25.31
N ILE A 142 -7.96 9.94 24.49
CA ILE A 142 -8.95 10.98 24.13
C ILE A 142 -10.37 10.48 24.34
N SER A 143 -11.35 11.40 24.32
CA SER A 143 -12.75 11.01 24.44
C SER A 143 -13.28 10.38 23.15
N PRO A 144 -14.25 9.44 23.22
CA PRO A 144 -14.88 8.85 22.04
C PRO A 144 -15.49 9.89 21.08
N SER A 145 -16.17 10.90 21.64
CA SER A 145 -16.78 11.97 20.84
C SER A 145 -15.74 12.78 20.07
N TYR A 146 -14.62 13.09 20.72
CA TYR A 146 -13.50 13.80 20.07
C TYR A 146 -12.87 12.95 18.97
N LEU A 147 -12.58 11.67 19.23
CA LEU A 147 -12.04 10.77 18.20
C LEU A 147 -12.97 10.68 16.99
N SER A 148 -14.29 10.52 17.22
CA SER A 148 -15.27 10.41 16.13
C SER A 148 -15.29 11.66 15.26
N ALA A 149 -15.28 12.85 15.86
CA ALA A 149 -15.26 14.12 15.13
C ALA A 149 -13.95 14.31 14.37
N LEU A 150 -12.82 14.09 15.03
CA LEU A 150 -11.47 14.23 14.45
C LEU A 150 -11.28 13.29 13.27
N PHE A 151 -11.64 12.00 13.43
CA PHE A 151 -11.50 11.00 12.39
C PHE A 151 -12.31 11.37 11.15
N LYS A 152 -13.59 11.77 11.34
CA LYS A 152 -14.44 12.20 10.22
C LYS A 152 -13.94 13.47 9.55
N GLN A 153 -13.44 14.42 10.33
CA GLN A 153 -12.88 15.67 9.81
C GLN A 153 -11.66 15.42 8.93
N GLU A 154 -10.74 14.55 9.36
CA GLU A 154 -9.48 14.30 8.66
C GLU A 154 -9.62 13.30 7.50
N THR A 155 -10.49 12.28 7.64
CA THR A 155 -10.60 11.19 6.63
C THR A 155 -11.82 11.34 5.71
N GLY A 156 -12.77 12.20 6.04
CA GLY A 156 -14.04 12.37 5.32
C GLY A 156 -15.06 11.25 5.58
N SER A 157 -14.71 10.18 6.29
CA SER A 157 -15.57 9.02 6.59
C SER A 157 -15.73 8.78 8.09
N THR A 158 -16.78 8.05 8.49
CA THR A 158 -16.87 7.65 9.88
C THR A 158 -15.88 6.53 10.21
N LEU A 159 -15.49 6.41 11.49
CA LEU A 159 -14.60 5.33 11.93
C LEU A 159 -15.23 3.95 11.70
N ILE A 160 -16.55 3.82 11.82
CA ILE A 160 -17.28 2.57 11.57
C ILE A 160 -17.19 2.19 10.09
N ASP A 161 -17.45 3.15 9.19
CA ASP A 161 -17.35 2.92 7.74
C ASP A 161 -15.92 2.53 7.34
N TYR A 162 -14.93 3.19 7.94
CA TYR A 162 -13.53 2.84 7.71
C TYR A 162 -13.22 1.40 8.14
N ILE A 163 -13.63 0.99 9.35
CA ILE A 163 -13.44 -0.39 9.85
C ILE A 163 -14.10 -1.39 8.90
N ASN A 164 -15.35 -1.16 8.49
CA ASN A 164 -16.08 -2.04 7.59
C ASN A 164 -15.40 -2.12 6.22
N THR A 165 -14.93 -1.00 5.68
CA THR A 165 -14.17 -0.98 4.42
C THR A 165 -12.89 -1.81 4.51
N GLN A 166 -12.13 -1.72 5.62
CA GLN A 166 -10.93 -2.53 5.79
C GLN A 166 -11.26 -4.03 5.92
N ARG A 167 -12.35 -4.39 6.60
CA ARG A 167 -12.83 -5.78 6.68
C ARG A 167 -13.18 -6.34 5.30
N VAL A 168 -13.95 -5.59 4.51
CA VAL A 168 -14.32 -5.98 3.14
C VAL A 168 -13.07 -6.11 2.24
N ASN A 169 -12.14 -5.17 2.31
CA ASN A 169 -10.89 -5.24 1.55
C ASN A 169 -10.06 -6.48 1.93
N ARG A 170 -10.00 -6.82 3.22
CA ARG A 170 -9.29 -8.01 3.69
C ARG A 170 -9.99 -9.29 3.26
N ALA A 171 -11.33 -9.33 3.34
CA ALA A 171 -12.13 -10.45 2.85
C ALA A 171 -11.92 -10.70 1.36
N ALA A 172 -11.94 -9.65 0.54
CA ALA A 172 -11.68 -9.76 -0.90
C ALA A 172 -10.29 -10.35 -1.20
N GLN A 173 -9.26 -9.95 -0.45
CA GLN A 173 -7.91 -10.53 -0.59
C GLN A 173 -7.87 -12.02 -0.26
N LEU A 174 -8.54 -12.44 0.83
CA LEU A 174 -8.59 -13.83 1.26
C LEU A 174 -9.34 -14.72 0.27
N LEU A 175 -10.44 -14.22 -0.32
CA LEU A 175 -11.21 -14.94 -1.34
C LEU A 175 -10.42 -15.19 -2.63
N VAL A 176 -9.53 -14.27 -3.01
CA VAL A 176 -8.67 -14.43 -4.20
C VAL A 176 -7.51 -15.40 -3.95
N GLN A 177 -7.01 -15.45 -2.72
CA GLN A 177 -5.81 -16.23 -2.38
C GLN A 177 -6.10 -17.70 -2.02
N ASN A 178 -7.31 -18.00 -1.53
CA ASN A 178 -7.63 -19.29 -0.96
C ASN A 178 -9.03 -19.76 -1.38
N ASN A 179 -9.26 -21.07 -1.46
CA ASN A 179 -10.56 -21.70 -1.70
C ASN A 179 -11.46 -21.69 -0.43
N HIS A 180 -11.50 -20.60 0.32
CA HIS A 180 -12.35 -20.46 1.48
C HIS A 180 -13.79 -20.11 1.09
N THR A 181 -14.76 -20.58 1.89
CA THR A 181 -16.15 -20.17 1.73
C THR A 181 -16.33 -18.71 2.18
N ILE A 182 -17.30 -18.01 1.60
CA ILE A 182 -17.62 -16.61 1.98
C ILE A 182 -17.90 -16.51 3.49
N ALA A 183 -18.60 -17.51 4.07
CA ALA A 183 -18.91 -17.52 5.50
C ALA A 183 -17.65 -17.64 6.38
N ALA A 184 -16.71 -18.50 6.04
CA ALA A 184 -15.45 -18.66 6.76
C ALA A 184 -14.60 -17.38 6.67
N VAL A 185 -14.54 -16.74 5.50
CA VAL A 185 -13.82 -15.48 5.32
C VAL A 185 -14.46 -14.33 6.11
N ALA A 186 -15.81 -14.25 6.13
CA ALA A 186 -16.51 -13.24 6.90
C ALA A 186 -16.23 -13.36 8.41
N GLU A 187 -16.21 -14.56 8.94
CA GLU A 187 -15.84 -14.84 10.34
C GLU A 187 -14.37 -14.44 10.60
N GLU A 188 -13.45 -14.81 9.71
CA GLU A 188 -12.02 -14.50 9.82
C GLU A 188 -11.75 -12.99 9.84
N VAL A 189 -12.55 -12.17 9.16
CA VAL A 189 -12.39 -10.69 9.14
C VAL A 189 -13.30 -9.97 10.15
N GLY A 190 -14.01 -10.70 11.01
CA GLY A 190 -14.87 -10.13 12.05
C GLY A 190 -16.18 -9.52 11.54
N ILE A 191 -16.70 -9.99 10.39
CA ILE A 191 -18.03 -9.64 9.88
C ILE A 191 -19.03 -10.62 10.45
N LEU A 192 -19.77 -10.21 11.49
CA LEU A 192 -20.72 -11.09 12.21
C LEU A 192 -22.05 -11.29 11.47
N ASP A 193 -22.40 -10.43 10.53
CA ASP A 193 -23.63 -10.53 9.74
C ASP A 193 -23.33 -10.44 8.23
N VAL A 194 -23.25 -11.60 7.60
CA VAL A 194 -22.94 -11.75 6.17
C VAL A 194 -24.02 -11.13 5.28
N ASN A 195 -25.28 -11.12 5.73
CA ASN A 195 -26.40 -10.61 4.94
C ASN A 195 -26.37 -9.08 4.79
N LEU A 196 -25.94 -8.35 5.83
CA LEU A 196 -25.79 -6.89 5.76
C LEU A 196 -24.61 -6.47 4.88
N SER A 197 -23.56 -7.27 4.81
CA SER A 197 -22.36 -6.96 4.01
C SER A 197 -22.60 -7.11 2.50
N LEU A 198 -23.42 -8.07 2.07
CA LEU A 198 -23.73 -8.29 0.65
C LEU A 198 -24.55 -7.13 0.03
N ILE A 199 -25.33 -6.41 0.82
CA ILE A 199 -26.11 -5.28 0.35
C ILE A 199 -25.17 -4.09 -0.01
N HIS A 200 -24.11 -3.87 0.74
CA HIS A 200 -23.13 -2.79 0.48
C HIS A 200 -22.17 -3.07 -0.69
N ILE A 201 -21.99 -4.35 -1.08
CA ILE A 201 -21.13 -4.72 -2.22
C ILE A 201 -21.87 -4.55 -3.56
N SER A 202 -23.21 -4.54 -3.55
CA SER A 202 -24.03 -4.46 -4.76
C SER A 202 -24.37 -3.05 -5.22
N GLU A 203 -24.02 -1.99 -4.47
CA GLU A 203 -24.16 -0.62 -4.94
C GLU A 203 -22.88 -0.17 -5.65
N PRO A 204 -22.88 -0.04 -7.00
CA PRO A 204 -21.76 0.58 -7.69
C PRO A 204 -21.70 2.05 -7.28
N THR A 205 -20.58 2.46 -6.69
CA THR A 205 -20.27 3.88 -6.49
C THR A 205 -20.39 4.60 -7.82
N ARG A 206 -21.54 5.26 -8.04
CA ARG A 206 -21.66 6.30 -9.06
C ARG A 206 -20.85 7.51 -8.57
N HIS A 207 -19.73 7.73 -9.20
CA HIS A 207 -19.21 9.09 -9.50
C HIS A 207 -18.20 8.99 -10.64
#